data_0d7bad77ce416de7de6231f0cb35d159
#
_entry.id   0d7bad77ce416de7de6231f0cb35d159
#
_cell.length_a   1.000
_cell.length_b   1.000
_cell.length_c   1.000
_cell.angle_alpha   90.00
_cell.angle_beta   90.00
_cell.angle_gamma   90.00
#
_symmetry.space_group_name_H-M   'P 1'
#
loop_
_entity.id
_entity.type
_entity.pdbx_description
1 polymer ?
#
loop_
_entity_poly.entity_id
_entity_poly.type
_entity_poly.pdbx_seq_one_letter_code
_entity_poly.pdbx_strand_id
1 'polypeptide(L)'
;MGRKSHQENVDNVPHEHRVHRAGSWLPADHRVHKSWLEKIIENAKVDPKDLHPVLKEFKKLIEENTRIYMLVNAMFDEIPTKKPYNQDPVGHKQVRDYPHMLELFNYILTHAPEWSDSEYGIGMVGTPVNAILDWPMGTPSGFAFFLDPDVNKMLKKVLNAWGEYLASPESAYVLGTDSYGWFSEHGVHDLALTANVGQTSHKFEELFKCDPSKKHYGYQSWDDFFTRHIHDDKRPVASPEDDNVIANACESKSFKVARNISARDRFWIKGQPYSLIDMLNMDPLYEQFVGGTIYQAFLSALSYHRWHAPVSGKVVKAYVKDGTYFSEPLFEGVGDPSGKHGIDEGGEKTGQGYLTVRNY
;
A
#
# COMPACT_ATOMS: atom_id res chain seq x y z
N MET A 1 -0.17 -30.85 -2.18
CA MET A 1 -0.94 -30.24 -3.30
C MET A 1 -0.41 -28.81 -3.43
N GLY A 2 0.26 -28.45 -4.53
CA GLY A 2 0.80 -27.11 -4.71
C GLY A 2 -0.34 -26.10 -4.76
N ARG A 3 -0.24 -25.03 -3.94
CA ARG A 3 -1.13 -23.86 -4.06
C ARG A 3 -0.97 -23.28 -5.46
N LYS A 4 -2.08 -23.10 -6.14
CA LYS A 4 -2.15 -22.50 -7.46
C LYS A 4 -1.74 -21.01 -7.39
N SER A 5 -1.22 -20.46 -8.48
CA SER A 5 -0.77 -19.08 -8.54
C SER A 5 -1.88 -18.09 -8.18
N HIS A 6 -1.51 -16.90 -7.69
CA HIS A 6 -2.43 -15.81 -7.31
C HIS A 6 -3.45 -15.47 -8.43
N GLN A 7 -3.11 -15.76 -9.68
CA GLN A 7 -3.96 -15.50 -10.84
C GLN A 7 -5.10 -16.54 -10.98
N GLU A 8 -4.88 -17.78 -10.56
CA GLU A 8 -5.90 -18.84 -10.57
C GLU A 8 -7.00 -18.62 -9.52
N ASN A 9 -6.64 -17.94 -8.40
CA ASN A 9 -7.59 -17.64 -7.33
C ASN A 9 -8.58 -16.53 -7.71
N VAL A 10 -8.18 -15.60 -8.58
CA VAL A 10 -9.05 -14.54 -9.11
C VAL A 10 -10.21 -15.11 -9.90
N ASP A 11 -9.97 -16.20 -10.64
CA ASP A 11 -11.01 -16.85 -11.46
C ASP A 11 -12.09 -17.53 -10.60
N ASN A 12 -11.80 -17.81 -9.33
CA ASN A 12 -12.76 -18.38 -8.37
C ASN A 12 -13.64 -17.31 -7.69
N VAL A 13 -13.33 -16.02 -7.83
CA VAL A 13 -14.16 -14.95 -7.29
C VAL A 13 -15.40 -14.79 -8.19
N PRO A 14 -16.63 -14.84 -7.64
CA PRO A 14 -17.83 -14.54 -8.41
C PRO A 14 -17.71 -13.20 -9.10
N HIS A 15 -18.20 -13.12 -10.34
CA HIS A 15 -18.00 -11.97 -11.21
C HIS A 15 -18.50 -10.66 -10.60
N GLU A 16 -19.63 -10.70 -9.92
CA GLU A 16 -20.28 -9.59 -9.22
C GLU A 16 -19.49 -9.07 -8.00
N HIS A 17 -18.51 -9.86 -7.54
CA HIS A 17 -17.65 -9.51 -6.40
C HIS A 17 -16.22 -9.16 -6.80
N ARG A 18 -15.91 -9.26 -8.10
CA ARG A 18 -14.59 -8.86 -8.60
C ARG A 18 -14.45 -7.37 -8.66
N VAL A 19 -13.31 -6.88 -8.21
CA VAL A 19 -12.96 -5.47 -8.35
C VAL A 19 -11.90 -5.30 -9.43
N HIS A 20 -11.93 -4.17 -10.11
CA HIS A 20 -10.86 -3.80 -11.02
C HIS A 20 -9.59 -3.51 -10.22
N ARG A 21 -8.46 -4.06 -10.65
CA ARG A 21 -7.17 -3.92 -9.97
C ARG A 21 -6.13 -3.27 -10.86
N ALA A 22 -5.50 -2.21 -10.35
CA ALA A 22 -4.25 -1.72 -10.91
C ALA A 22 -3.09 -2.58 -10.38
N GLY A 23 -2.83 -3.69 -11.04
CA GLY A 23 -1.90 -4.71 -10.57
C GLY A 23 -2.59 -5.84 -9.79
N SER A 24 -1.81 -6.82 -9.34
CA SER A 24 -2.33 -8.05 -8.71
C SER A 24 -2.10 -8.11 -7.19
N TRP A 25 -1.86 -6.98 -6.55
CA TRP A 25 -1.51 -6.89 -5.14
C TRP A 25 -2.69 -6.62 -4.20
N LEU A 26 -3.85 -6.23 -4.74
CA LEU A 26 -5.07 -6.02 -3.99
C LEU A 26 -5.95 -7.27 -3.97
N PRO A 27 -6.81 -7.42 -2.95
CA PRO A 27 -7.86 -8.43 -3.00
C PRO A 27 -8.69 -8.30 -4.26
N ALA A 28 -8.92 -9.41 -4.96
CA ALA A 28 -9.80 -9.42 -6.11
C ALA A 28 -11.28 -9.42 -5.71
N ASP A 29 -11.55 -9.89 -4.50
CA ASP A 29 -12.88 -9.97 -3.92
C ASP A 29 -13.09 -8.80 -2.96
N HIS A 30 -13.97 -7.88 -3.31
CA HIS A 30 -14.26 -6.70 -2.52
C HIS A 30 -14.84 -7.03 -1.12
N ARG A 31 -15.42 -8.22 -0.93
CA ARG A 31 -15.95 -8.65 0.39
C ARG A 31 -14.86 -8.76 1.45
N VAL A 32 -13.62 -9.04 1.04
CA VAL A 32 -12.47 -9.08 1.95
C VAL A 32 -12.21 -7.70 2.56
N HIS A 33 -12.20 -6.67 1.73
CA HIS A 33 -12.03 -5.29 2.20
C HIS A 33 -13.18 -4.88 3.14
N LYS A 34 -14.42 -5.18 2.75
CA LYS A 34 -15.59 -4.92 3.58
C LYS A 34 -15.48 -5.55 4.96
N SER A 35 -15.21 -6.84 5.00
CA SER A 35 -15.11 -7.60 6.25
C SER A 35 -14.00 -7.06 7.16
N TRP A 36 -12.87 -6.68 6.56
CA TRP A 36 -11.77 -6.06 7.29
C TRP A 36 -12.17 -4.71 7.91
N LEU A 37 -12.80 -3.84 7.12
CA LEU A 37 -13.21 -2.51 7.59
C LEU A 37 -14.31 -2.61 8.64
N GLU A 38 -15.28 -3.52 8.47
CA GLU A 38 -16.32 -3.81 9.48
C GLU A 38 -15.70 -4.27 10.79
N LYS A 39 -14.70 -5.15 10.77
CA LYS A 39 -13.95 -5.59 11.95
C LYS A 39 -13.28 -4.41 12.68
N ILE A 40 -12.62 -3.53 11.95
CA ILE A 40 -11.96 -2.36 12.55
C ILE A 40 -12.97 -1.39 13.15
N ILE A 41 -14.07 -1.12 12.46
CA ILE A 41 -15.14 -0.26 12.97
C ILE A 41 -15.75 -0.82 14.26
N GLU A 42 -15.99 -2.13 14.31
CA GLU A 42 -16.53 -2.78 15.50
C GLU A 42 -15.53 -2.73 16.67
N ASN A 43 -14.27 -3.08 16.41
CA ASN A 43 -13.24 -3.04 17.44
C ASN A 43 -13.02 -1.62 18.00
N ALA A 44 -13.04 -0.59 17.16
CA ALA A 44 -12.91 0.79 17.60
C ALA A 44 -14.09 1.25 18.49
N LYS A 45 -15.31 0.71 18.26
CA LYS A 45 -16.48 0.97 19.11
C LYS A 45 -16.41 0.28 20.46
N VAL A 46 -15.86 -0.96 20.50
CA VAL A 46 -15.79 -1.78 21.72
C VAL A 46 -14.78 -1.21 22.72
N ASP A 47 -13.69 -0.63 22.23
CA ASP A 47 -12.64 -0.03 23.07
C ASP A 47 -12.39 1.44 22.67
N PRO A 48 -13.35 2.35 22.96
CA PRO A 48 -13.19 3.76 22.61
C PRO A 48 -12.08 4.38 23.45
N LYS A 49 -11.05 4.91 22.78
CA LYS A 49 -9.94 5.59 23.42
C LYS A 49 -9.96 7.09 23.09
N ASP A 50 -9.44 7.89 24.02
CA ASP A 50 -9.14 9.28 23.73
C ASP A 50 -8.24 9.38 22.51
N LEU A 51 -8.51 10.35 21.62
CA LEU A 51 -7.69 10.57 20.45
C LEU A 51 -6.24 10.79 20.81
N HIS A 52 -5.37 10.11 20.12
CA HIS A 52 -3.92 10.33 20.22
C HIS A 52 -3.58 11.83 20.02
N PRO A 53 -2.56 12.38 20.69
CA PRO A 53 -2.20 13.81 20.55
C PRO A 53 -2.07 14.28 19.11
N VAL A 54 -1.46 13.46 18.24
CA VAL A 54 -1.32 13.78 16.81
C VAL A 54 -2.66 13.89 16.10
N LEU A 55 -3.66 13.10 16.48
CA LEU A 55 -5.02 13.17 15.89
C LEU A 55 -5.83 14.33 16.46
N LYS A 56 -5.57 14.75 17.70
CA LYS A 56 -6.12 16.01 18.25
C LYS A 56 -5.59 17.20 17.48
N GLU A 57 -4.29 17.19 17.13
CA GLU A 57 -3.69 18.22 16.28
C GLU A 57 -4.29 18.19 14.86
N PHE A 58 -4.52 17.01 14.28
CA PHE A 58 -5.16 16.89 12.97
C PHE A 58 -6.60 17.39 13.00
N LYS A 59 -7.36 17.02 14.03
CA LYS A 59 -8.72 17.55 14.24
C LYS A 59 -8.72 19.07 14.30
N LYS A 60 -7.80 19.65 15.08
CA LYS A 60 -7.64 21.10 15.18
C LYS A 60 -7.34 21.75 13.83
N LEU A 61 -6.43 21.18 13.03
CA LEU A 61 -6.15 21.67 11.67
C LEU A 61 -7.40 21.68 10.81
N ILE A 62 -8.18 20.59 10.84
CA ILE A 62 -9.43 20.48 10.08
C ILE A 62 -10.42 21.60 10.52
N GLU A 63 -10.64 21.74 11.82
CA GLU A 63 -11.67 22.63 12.38
C GLU A 63 -11.30 24.13 12.31
N GLU A 64 -10.02 24.46 12.34
CA GLU A 64 -9.53 25.83 12.27
C GLU A 64 -9.21 26.33 10.86
N ASN A 65 -9.22 25.44 9.84
CA ASN A 65 -8.96 25.80 8.45
C ASN A 65 -10.21 25.57 7.60
N THR A 66 -10.92 26.64 7.22
CA THR A 66 -12.17 26.59 6.48
C THR A 66 -12.05 25.77 5.19
N ARG A 67 -10.97 25.93 4.42
CA ARG A 67 -10.75 25.18 3.17
C ARG A 67 -10.64 23.67 3.43
N ILE A 68 -9.80 23.27 4.41
CA ILE A 68 -9.62 21.88 4.77
C ILE A 68 -10.91 21.30 5.34
N TYR A 69 -11.63 22.06 6.18
CA TYR A 69 -12.93 21.67 6.72
C TYR A 69 -13.95 21.39 5.63
N MET A 70 -14.04 22.29 4.63
CA MET A 70 -14.96 22.10 3.50
C MET A 70 -14.60 20.86 2.68
N LEU A 71 -13.31 20.68 2.36
CA LEU A 71 -12.87 19.54 1.56
C LEU A 71 -13.10 18.20 2.26
N VAL A 72 -12.77 18.10 3.55
CA VAL A 72 -12.94 16.85 4.29
C VAL A 72 -14.41 16.46 4.48
N ASN A 73 -15.32 17.42 4.63
CA ASN A 73 -16.75 17.11 4.70
C ASN A 73 -17.29 16.74 3.32
N ALA A 74 -16.95 17.52 2.29
CA ALA A 74 -17.44 17.26 0.94
C ALA A 74 -17.00 15.89 0.41
N MET A 75 -15.76 15.43 0.70
CA MET A 75 -15.30 14.14 0.21
C MET A 75 -16.15 12.95 0.68
N PHE A 76 -16.79 13.03 1.86
CA PHE A 76 -17.70 11.99 2.32
C PHE A 76 -19.10 12.11 1.69
N ASP A 77 -19.50 13.31 1.29
CA ASP A 77 -20.77 13.54 0.63
C ASP A 77 -20.73 13.23 -0.88
N GLU A 78 -19.57 13.33 -1.47
CA GLU A 78 -19.33 13.06 -2.90
C GLU A 78 -19.20 11.56 -3.23
N ILE A 79 -19.18 10.66 -2.25
CA ILE A 79 -19.11 9.21 -2.49
C ILE A 79 -20.35 8.79 -3.30
N PRO A 80 -20.18 8.14 -4.46
CA PRO A 80 -21.31 7.74 -5.30
C PRO A 80 -22.25 6.76 -4.58
N THR A 81 -23.55 6.93 -4.79
CA THR A 81 -24.60 6.06 -4.21
C THR A 81 -25.33 5.21 -5.25
N LYS A 82 -24.98 5.34 -6.53
CA LYS A 82 -25.55 4.58 -7.65
C LYS A 82 -24.76 3.30 -7.95
N LYS A 83 -25.31 2.39 -8.73
CA LYS A 83 -24.58 1.20 -9.22
C LYS A 83 -23.39 1.62 -10.11
N PRO A 84 -22.26 0.92 -10.06
CA PRO A 84 -21.95 -0.24 -9.21
C PRO A 84 -21.56 0.14 -7.76
N TYR A 85 -21.39 1.40 -7.46
CA TYR A 85 -20.84 1.93 -6.21
C TYR A 85 -21.65 1.52 -4.96
N ASN A 86 -22.98 1.45 -5.07
CA ASN A 86 -23.87 1.03 -3.98
C ASN A 86 -23.84 -0.48 -3.70
N GLN A 87 -23.21 -1.26 -4.55
CA GLN A 87 -22.99 -2.70 -4.35
C GLN A 87 -21.61 -2.99 -3.79
N ASP A 88 -20.73 -1.99 -3.86
CA ASP A 88 -19.44 -2.06 -3.23
C ASP A 88 -19.60 -1.96 -1.72
N PRO A 89 -18.88 -2.77 -0.95
CA PRO A 89 -18.87 -2.68 0.50
C PRO A 89 -18.46 -1.32 1.02
N VAL A 90 -17.60 -0.63 0.29
CA VAL A 90 -17.13 0.71 0.61
C VAL A 90 -18.12 1.78 0.13
N GLY A 91 -18.95 1.50 -0.86
CA GLY A 91 -20.05 2.36 -1.31
C GLY A 91 -21.21 2.51 -0.31
N HIS A 92 -21.24 1.68 0.72
CA HIS A 92 -21.98 1.99 1.93
C HIS A 92 -21.08 2.86 2.81
N LYS A 93 -21.43 4.13 3.05
CA LYS A 93 -20.69 5.06 3.92
C LYS A 93 -20.27 4.43 5.26
N GLN A 94 -19.32 3.50 5.22
CA GLN A 94 -18.81 2.80 6.41
C GLN A 94 -18.04 3.82 7.26
N VAL A 95 -17.20 4.63 6.60
CA VAL A 95 -16.61 5.81 7.22
C VAL A 95 -17.52 7.01 6.91
N ARG A 96 -18.19 7.53 7.92
CA ARG A 96 -19.30 8.46 7.76
C ARG A 96 -18.87 9.91 7.57
N ASP A 97 -17.83 10.30 8.29
CA ASP A 97 -17.38 11.67 8.42
C ASP A 97 -15.92 11.73 8.95
N TYR A 98 -15.34 12.92 9.03
CA TYR A 98 -13.98 13.08 9.52
C TYR A 98 -13.79 12.71 11.02
N PRO A 99 -14.74 12.94 11.94
CA PRO A 99 -14.62 12.44 13.30
C PRO A 99 -14.48 10.89 13.34
N HIS A 100 -15.33 10.18 12.62
CA HIS A 100 -15.25 8.72 12.50
C HIS A 100 -13.93 8.26 11.82
N MET A 101 -13.48 8.97 10.81
CA MET A 101 -12.16 8.75 10.20
C MET A 101 -11.04 8.84 11.26
N LEU A 102 -11.06 9.87 12.09
CA LEU A 102 -10.05 10.06 13.15
C LEU A 102 -10.14 8.98 14.23
N GLU A 103 -11.34 8.49 14.57
CA GLU A 103 -11.51 7.34 15.47
C GLU A 103 -10.85 6.07 14.91
N LEU A 104 -11.05 5.79 13.62
CA LEU A 104 -10.43 4.64 12.96
C LEU A 104 -8.91 4.79 12.84
N PHE A 105 -8.41 5.98 12.56
CA PHE A 105 -6.97 6.25 12.62
C PHE A 105 -6.41 6.04 14.02
N ASN A 106 -7.15 6.46 15.05
CA ASN A 106 -6.77 6.25 16.44
C ASN A 106 -6.61 4.76 16.79
N TYR A 107 -7.50 3.92 16.26
CA TYR A 107 -7.38 2.48 16.37
C TYR A 107 -6.09 1.98 15.70
N ILE A 108 -5.82 2.41 14.45
CA ILE A 108 -4.64 1.98 13.69
C ILE A 108 -3.34 2.35 14.39
N LEU A 109 -3.25 3.54 15.01
CA LEU A 109 -2.03 4.00 15.67
C LEU A 109 -1.53 3.09 16.80
N THR A 110 -2.37 2.19 17.28
CA THR A 110 -2.03 1.22 18.34
C THR A 110 -2.17 -0.23 17.90
N HIS A 111 -2.22 -0.48 16.58
CA HIS A 111 -2.35 -1.82 16.02
C HIS A 111 -1.35 -2.05 14.90
N ALA A 112 -0.72 -3.22 14.93
CA ALA A 112 0.12 -3.69 13.84
C ALA A 112 -0.72 -4.49 12.83
N PRO A 113 -0.29 -4.57 11.56
CA PRO A 113 -0.97 -5.37 10.55
C PRO A 113 -0.98 -6.86 10.92
N GLU A 114 -2.16 -7.43 11.08
CA GLU A 114 -2.33 -8.86 11.34
C GLU A 114 -2.13 -9.68 10.06
N TRP A 115 -1.70 -10.91 10.21
CA TRP A 115 -1.75 -11.89 9.14
C TRP A 115 -3.20 -12.24 8.81
N SER A 116 -3.47 -12.52 7.55
CA SER A 116 -4.77 -13.05 7.14
C SER A 116 -4.56 -14.25 6.23
N ASP A 117 -5.12 -15.39 6.61
CA ASP A 117 -5.16 -16.61 5.79
C ASP A 117 -6.04 -16.45 4.54
N SER A 118 -6.84 -15.39 4.45
CA SER A 118 -7.53 -15.09 3.21
C SER A 118 -6.48 -14.71 2.16
N GLU A 119 -6.39 -15.49 1.10
CA GLU A 119 -5.50 -15.28 -0.05
C GLU A 119 -5.59 -13.86 -0.64
N TYR A 120 -6.55 -13.08 -0.19
CA TYR A 120 -6.91 -11.75 -0.65
C TYR A 120 -6.59 -10.63 0.35
N GLY A 121 -6.35 -10.97 1.63
CA GLY A 121 -6.15 -9.96 2.69
C GLY A 121 -4.75 -9.34 2.74
N ILE A 122 -3.80 -9.95 2.07
CA ILE A 122 -2.37 -9.59 2.16
C ILE A 122 -2.09 -8.16 1.67
N GLY A 123 -2.78 -7.70 0.64
CA GLY A 123 -2.63 -6.35 0.10
C GLY A 123 -3.02 -5.24 1.09
N MET A 124 -3.90 -5.54 2.05
CA MET A 124 -4.41 -4.57 3.03
C MET A 124 -3.46 -4.38 4.23
N VAL A 125 -2.55 -5.31 4.43
CA VAL A 125 -1.57 -5.32 5.53
C VAL A 125 -0.71 -4.05 5.55
N GLY A 126 -0.29 -3.59 4.39
CA GLY A 126 0.58 -2.41 4.28
C GLY A 126 -0.15 -1.06 4.17
N THR A 127 -1.49 -1.05 4.06
CA THR A 127 -2.23 0.15 3.66
C THR A 127 -3.54 0.39 4.43
N PRO A 128 -3.56 0.28 5.78
CA PRO A 128 -4.82 0.40 6.52
C PRO A 128 -5.48 1.78 6.37
N VAL A 129 -4.71 2.85 6.29
CA VAL A 129 -5.24 4.21 6.08
C VAL A 129 -5.93 4.33 4.72
N ASN A 130 -5.32 3.76 3.67
CA ASN A 130 -5.96 3.72 2.35
C ASN A 130 -7.25 2.92 2.36
N ALA A 131 -7.25 1.78 3.01
CA ALA A 131 -8.42 0.93 3.07
C ALA A 131 -9.61 1.62 3.76
N ILE A 132 -9.35 2.49 4.74
CA ILE A 132 -10.36 3.32 5.39
C ILE A 132 -10.89 4.42 4.44
N LEU A 133 -10.01 4.98 3.63
CA LEU A 133 -10.26 6.21 2.85
C LEU A 133 -10.40 5.96 1.35
N ASP A 134 -10.44 4.72 0.90
CA ASP A 134 -10.42 4.36 -0.52
C ASP A 134 -11.41 5.21 -1.34
N TRP A 135 -12.71 5.15 -1.00
CA TRP A 135 -13.72 5.94 -1.70
C TRP A 135 -13.63 7.44 -1.50
N PRO A 136 -13.47 7.97 -0.26
CA PRO A 136 -13.29 9.41 -0.07
C PRO A 136 -12.11 10.00 -0.84
N MET A 137 -10.98 9.28 -0.95
CA MET A 137 -9.80 9.76 -1.69
C MET A 137 -10.06 9.96 -3.18
N GLY A 138 -10.89 9.11 -3.80
CA GLY A 138 -11.21 9.17 -5.23
C GLY A 138 -12.23 10.24 -5.60
N THR A 139 -12.85 10.93 -4.63
CA THR A 139 -13.75 12.05 -4.90
C THR A 139 -12.98 13.31 -5.29
N PRO A 140 -13.59 14.28 -6.01
CA PRO A 140 -12.95 15.55 -6.31
C PRO A 140 -12.42 16.28 -5.08
N SER A 141 -13.23 16.36 -4.02
CA SER A 141 -12.82 17.00 -2.77
C SER A 141 -11.77 16.20 -2.02
N GLY A 142 -11.85 14.87 -2.02
CA GLY A 142 -10.83 14.01 -1.44
C GLY A 142 -9.50 14.12 -2.18
N PHE A 143 -9.50 14.12 -3.49
CA PHE A 143 -8.30 14.36 -4.29
C PHE A 143 -7.64 15.70 -3.91
N ALA A 144 -8.42 16.78 -3.81
CA ALA A 144 -7.89 18.08 -3.39
C ALA A 144 -7.40 18.08 -1.93
N PHE A 145 -8.11 17.42 -1.02
CA PHE A 145 -7.74 17.29 0.39
C PHE A 145 -6.39 16.58 0.56
N PHE A 146 -6.19 15.44 -0.10
CA PHE A 146 -4.96 14.66 0.01
C PHE A 146 -3.77 15.25 -0.75
N LEU A 147 -3.98 16.23 -1.62
CA LEU A 147 -2.90 17.03 -2.22
C LEU A 147 -2.57 18.30 -1.43
N ASP A 148 -3.37 18.66 -0.43
CA ASP A 148 -3.15 19.85 0.39
C ASP A 148 -1.83 19.74 1.18
N PRO A 149 -0.92 20.74 1.12
CA PRO A 149 0.37 20.69 1.78
C PRO A 149 0.28 20.61 3.32
N ASP A 150 -0.72 21.25 3.94
CA ASP A 150 -0.88 21.24 5.39
C ASP A 150 -1.45 19.92 5.87
N VAL A 151 -2.37 19.33 5.10
CA VAL A 151 -2.85 17.96 5.32
C VAL A 151 -1.70 16.98 5.22
N ASN A 152 -0.83 17.09 4.20
CA ASN A 152 0.31 16.18 4.06
C ASN A 152 1.34 16.32 5.19
N LYS A 153 1.61 17.53 5.69
CA LYS A 153 2.44 17.72 6.90
C LYS A 153 1.83 16.99 8.09
N MET A 154 0.51 17.01 8.22
CA MET A 154 -0.19 16.34 9.30
C MET A 154 -0.18 14.83 9.15
N LEU A 155 -0.44 14.33 7.93
CA LEU A 155 -0.35 12.90 7.62
C LEU A 155 1.04 12.33 7.89
N LYS A 156 2.11 13.10 7.60
CA LYS A 156 3.47 12.71 8.00
C LYS A 156 3.59 12.48 9.50
N LYS A 157 3.03 13.38 10.32
CA LYS A 157 3.06 13.20 11.78
C LYS A 157 2.28 11.97 12.23
N VAL A 158 1.11 11.72 11.62
CA VAL A 158 0.29 10.53 11.89
C VAL A 158 1.05 9.26 11.55
N LEU A 159 1.66 9.21 10.37
CA LEU A 159 2.46 8.06 9.92
C LEU A 159 3.70 7.84 10.79
N ASN A 160 4.37 8.90 11.24
CA ASN A 160 5.49 8.80 12.16
C ASN A 160 5.05 8.22 13.52
N ALA A 161 3.92 8.68 14.08
CA ALA A 161 3.37 8.13 15.32
C ALA A 161 3.03 6.64 15.17
N TRP A 162 2.48 6.23 14.03
CA TRP A 162 2.25 4.81 13.76
C TRP A 162 3.57 4.04 13.61
N GLY A 163 4.56 4.62 12.92
CA GLY A 163 5.90 4.05 12.78
C GLY A 163 6.60 3.82 14.12
N GLU A 164 6.46 4.75 15.06
CA GLU A 164 6.97 4.59 16.44
C GLU A 164 6.32 3.38 17.14
N TYR A 165 4.99 3.21 17.00
CA TYR A 165 4.30 2.03 17.51
C TYR A 165 4.77 0.75 16.82
N LEU A 166 4.89 0.74 15.49
CA LEU A 166 5.32 -0.44 14.72
C LEU A 166 6.76 -0.86 15.05
N ALA A 167 7.62 0.07 15.45
CA ALA A 167 8.97 -0.20 15.91
C ALA A 167 9.04 -0.60 17.40
N SER A 168 7.96 -0.48 18.14
CA SER A 168 7.89 -0.84 19.57
C SER A 168 7.66 -2.35 19.77
N PRO A 169 8.08 -2.90 20.93
CA PRO A 169 7.83 -4.31 21.26
C PRO A 169 6.34 -4.68 21.33
N GLU A 170 5.48 -3.71 21.62
CA GLU A 170 4.02 -3.89 21.68
C GLU A 170 3.45 -4.34 20.34
N SER A 171 4.06 -3.94 19.23
CA SER A 171 3.63 -4.34 17.88
C SER A 171 3.93 -5.81 17.56
N ALA A 172 4.80 -6.46 18.33
CA ALA A 172 5.20 -7.85 18.07
C ALA A 172 4.07 -8.88 18.36
N TYR A 173 2.93 -8.46 18.91
CA TYR A 173 1.81 -9.38 19.19
C TYR A 173 1.31 -10.11 17.93
N VAL A 174 1.41 -9.46 16.75
CA VAL A 174 1.01 -10.06 15.48
C VAL A 174 2.01 -11.11 14.95
N LEU A 175 3.17 -11.25 15.58
CA LEU A 175 4.20 -12.23 15.22
C LEU A 175 3.99 -13.57 15.95
N GLY A 176 2.74 -13.91 16.21
CA GLY A 176 2.34 -15.19 16.83
C GLY A 176 2.26 -16.33 15.82
N THR A 177 1.98 -17.54 16.36
CA THR A 177 1.80 -18.77 15.58
C THR A 177 0.31 -19.15 15.43
N ASP A 178 -0.59 -18.34 16.00
CA ASP A 178 -2.04 -18.47 15.78
C ASP A 178 -2.44 -18.09 14.35
N SER A 179 -3.71 -18.29 14.01
CA SER A 179 -4.22 -18.08 12.64
C SER A 179 -4.13 -16.62 12.14
N TYR A 180 -3.98 -15.65 13.04
CA TYR A 180 -3.80 -14.22 12.72
C TYR A 180 -2.34 -13.78 12.86
N GLY A 181 -1.45 -14.69 13.22
CA GLY A 181 -0.05 -14.43 13.43
C GLY A 181 0.78 -14.62 12.15
N TRP A 182 1.77 -13.77 11.94
CA TRP A 182 2.70 -13.86 10.80
C TRP A 182 3.54 -15.12 10.79
N PHE A 183 3.73 -15.75 11.95
CA PHE A 183 4.42 -17.04 12.09
C PHE A 183 3.46 -18.23 12.24
N SER A 184 2.19 -18.07 11.85
CA SER A 184 1.32 -19.22 11.58
C SER A 184 1.93 -20.13 10.51
N GLU A 185 1.52 -21.39 10.46
CA GLU A 185 1.99 -22.35 9.44
C GLU A 185 1.82 -21.81 8.01
N HIS A 186 0.67 -21.20 7.73
CA HIS A 186 0.38 -20.58 6.43
C HIS A 186 1.21 -19.33 6.19
N GLY A 187 1.36 -18.45 7.19
CA GLY A 187 2.14 -17.23 7.08
C GLY A 187 3.59 -17.50 6.76
N VAL A 188 4.23 -18.37 7.51
CA VAL A 188 5.63 -18.77 7.26
C VAL A 188 5.80 -19.43 5.88
N HIS A 189 4.84 -20.29 5.49
CA HIS A 189 4.85 -20.92 4.18
C HIS A 189 4.79 -19.89 3.04
N ASP A 190 3.86 -18.94 3.09
CA ASP A 190 3.65 -17.96 2.02
C ASP A 190 4.80 -16.94 1.95
N LEU A 191 5.36 -16.55 3.10
CA LEU A 191 6.58 -15.74 3.15
C LEU A 191 7.77 -16.44 2.49
N ALA A 192 7.97 -17.73 2.81
CA ALA A 192 9.04 -18.53 2.20
C ALA A 192 8.80 -18.75 0.70
N LEU A 193 7.56 -19.05 0.30
CA LEU A 193 7.17 -19.23 -1.10
C LEU A 193 7.45 -17.97 -1.92
N THR A 194 7.05 -16.80 -1.39
CA THR A 194 7.29 -15.50 -2.04
C THR A 194 8.79 -15.22 -2.18
N ALA A 195 9.57 -15.46 -1.12
CA ALA A 195 10.99 -15.21 -1.14
C ALA A 195 11.78 -16.19 -2.02
N ASN A 196 11.30 -17.40 -2.24
CA ASN A 196 11.91 -18.37 -3.16
C ASN A 196 11.72 -18.03 -4.65
N VAL A 197 10.81 -17.13 -4.97
CA VAL A 197 10.47 -16.65 -6.34
C VAL A 197 10.32 -17.74 -7.40
N GLY A 198 9.93 -18.93 -6.98
CA GLY A 198 9.80 -20.11 -7.85
C GLY A 198 11.14 -20.73 -8.32
N GLN A 199 12.28 -20.30 -7.78
CA GLN A 199 13.63 -20.76 -8.17
C GLN A 199 14.26 -21.68 -7.15
N THR A 200 13.89 -21.55 -5.89
CA THR A 200 14.43 -22.35 -4.77
C THR A 200 13.30 -22.87 -3.89
N SER A 201 13.63 -23.70 -2.89
CA SER A 201 12.66 -24.28 -1.94
C SER A 201 13.16 -24.17 -0.49
N HIS A 202 13.87 -23.09 -0.17
CA HIS A 202 14.35 -22.84 1.18
C HIS A 202 13.20 -22.57 2.15
N LYS A 203 13.37 -22.97 3.40
CA LYS A 203 12.48 -22.56 4.49
C LYS A 203 12.73 -21.10 4.88
N PHE A 204 11.80 -20.51 5.63
CA PHE A 204 11.90 -19.12 6.08
C PHE A 204 13.20 -18.85 6.84
N GLU A 205 13.53 -19.71 7.80
CA GLU A 205 14.75 -19.61 8.63
C GLU A 205 16.06 -19.85 7.86
N GLU A 206 15.97 -20.50 6.70
CA GLU A 206 17.14 -20.69 5.81
C GLU A 206 17.35 -19.46 4.92
N LEU A 207 16.31 -18.66 4.70
CA LEU A 207 16.35 -17.45 3.89
C LEU A 207 16.70 -16.22 4.73
N PHE A 208 16.05 -16.07 5.90
CA PHE A 208 16.10 -14.85 6.69
C PHE A 208 16.91 -15.05 7.99
N LYS A 209 17.64 -14.00 8.37
CA LYS A 209 18.40 -13.96 9.64
C LYS A 209 17.41 -13.89 10.80
N CYS A 210 17.13 -15.03 11.42
CA CYS A 210 16.20 -15.19 12.54
C CYS A 210 16.60 -16.42 13.40
N ASP A 211 15.91 -16.61 14.52
CA ASP A 211 16.10 -17.73 15.42
C ASP A 211 14.74 -18.38 15.75
N PRO A 212 14.38 -19.49 15.07
CA PRO A 212 13.10 -20.16 15.29
C PRO A 212 12.90 -20.72 16.71
N SER A 213 13.97 -20.85 17.50
CA SER A 213 13.87 -21.30 18.89
C SER A 213 13.38 -20.20 19.84
N LYS A 214 13.41 -18.94 19.41
CA LYS A 214 12.98 -17.79 20.19
C LYS A 214 11.54 -17.41 19.87
N LYS A 215 10.91 -16.75 20.85
CA LYS A 215 9.61 -16.13 20.63
C LYS A 215 9.71 -15.16 19.45
N HIS A 216 8.69 -15.17 18.60
CA HIS A 216 8.62 -14.34 17.39
C HIS A 216 9.83 -14.51 16.45
N TYR A 217 10.45 -15.71 16.42
CA TYR A 217 11.68 -15.98 15.66
C TYR A 217 12.84 -15.03 15.99
N GLY A 218 12.80 -14.39 17.17
CA GLY A 218 13.80 -13.43 17.64
C GLY A 218 13.55 -11.98 17.26
N TYR A 219 12.54 -11.68 16.43
CA TYR A 219 12.16 -10.32 16.08
C TYR A 219 11.50 -9.61 17.26
N GLN A 220 11.85 -8.33 17.44
CA GLN A 220 11.46 -7.54 18.60
C GLN A 220 10.20 -6.70 18.36
N SER A 221 9.84 -6.44 17.11
CA SER A 221 8.69 -5.62 16.70
C SER A 221 8.20 -6.05 15.33
N TRP A 222 7.04 -5.55 14.92
CA TRP A 222 6.56 -5.74 13.56
C TRP A 222 7.51 -5.12 12.52
N ASP A 223 8.05 -3.92 12.79
CA ASP A 223 9.00 -3.25 11.90
C ASP A 223 10.30 -4.05 11.74
N ASP A 224 10.84 -4.60 12.82
CA ASP A 224 12.03 -5.46 12.78
C ASP A 224 11.80 -6.71 11.90
N PHE A 225 10.61 -7.33 12.00
CA PHE A 225 10.20 -8.41 11.12
C PHE A 225 9.98 -7.96 9.67
N PHE A 226 9.29 -6.85 9.45
CA PHE A 226 8.97 -6.37 8.11
C PHE A 226 10.21 -5.97 7.33
N THR A 227 11.19 -5.39 8.03
CA THR A 227 12.50 -5.02 7.48
C THR A 227 13.59 -6.09 7.69
N ARG A 228 13.17 -7.36 7.86
CA ARG A 228 14.07 -8.51 8.09
C ARG A 228 15.20 -8.60 7.10
N HIS A 229 16.31 -9.19 7.51
CA HIS A 229 17.48 -9.39 6.67
C HIS A 229 17.49 -10.80 6.04
N ILE A 230 17.81 -10.89 4.76
CA ILE A 230 18.17 -12.14 4.09
C ILE A 230 19.61 -12.51 4.47
N HIS A 231 19.90 -13.81 4.52
CA HIS A 231 21.29 -14.31 4.63
C HIS A 231 22.09 -13.92 3.39
N ASP A 232 23.33 -13.47 3.57
CA ASP A 232 24.14 -12.86 2.53
C ASP A 232 24.41 -13.82 1.34
N ASP A 233 24.50 -15.13 1.62
CA ASP A 233 24.66 -16.19 0.61
C ASP A 233 23.39 -16.52 -0.18
N LYS A 234 22.21 -16.06 0.26
CA LYS A 234 20.91 -16.36 -0.39
C LYS A 234 20.53 -15.36 -1.48
N ARG A 235 21.12 -14.19 -1.47
CA ARG A 235 20.86 -13.13 -2.47
C ARG A 235 22.17 -12.43 -2.87
N PRO A 236 23.12 -13.15 -3.45
CA PRO A 236 24.34 -12.51 -3.97
C PRO A 236 23.97 -11.55 -5.10
N VAL A 237 24.68 -10.43 -5.17
CA VAL A 237 24.54 -9.49 -6.28
C VAL A 237 24.96 -10.19 -7.57
N ALA A 238 24.15 -10.09 -8.61
CA ALA A 238 24.48 -10.66 -9.91
C ALA A 238 25.65 -9.89 -10.55
N SER A 239 26.68 -10.64 -10.97
CA SER A 239 27.85 -10.09 -11.68
C SER A 239 28.46 -8.85 -11.01
N PRO A 240 28.89 -8.93 -9.73
CA PRO A 240 29.29 -7.75 -8.94
C PRO A 240 30.50 -6.99 -9.53
N GLU A 241 31.27 -7.64 -10.40
CA GLU A 241 32.46 -7.05 -11.08
C GLU A 241 32.16 -6.58 -12.51
N ASP A 242 30.93 -6.66 -12.98
CA ASP A 242 30.55 -6.24 -14.34
C ASP A 242 29.58 -5.03 -14.27
N ASP A 243 30.11 -3.84 -14.50
CA ASP A 243 29.34 -2.58 -14.49
C ASP A 243 28.30 -2.46 -15.62
N ASN A 244 28.27 -3.39 -16.57
CA ASN A 244 27.21 -3.46 -17.58
C ASN A 244 25.95 -4.19 -17.07
N VAL A 245 26.04 -4.85 -15.91
CA VAL A 245 24.92 -5.55 -15.30
C VAL A 245 24.29 -4.67 -14.23
N ILE A 246 23.03 -4.29 -14.45
CA ILE A 246 22.22 -3.54 -13.47
C ILE A 246 21.45 -4.55 -12.63
N ALA A 247 21.73 -4.61 -11.33
CA ALA A 247 20.98 -5.43 -10.39
C ALA A 247 19.64 -4.76 -10.03
N ASN A 248 18.62 -5.55 -9.68
CA ASN A 248 17.40 -5.00 -9.13
C ASN A 248 17.67 -4.29 -7.80
N ALA A 249 17.16 -3.07 -7.62
CA ALA A 249 17.30 -2.33 -6.37
C ALA A 249 16.54 -2.98 -5.20
N CYS A 250 15.53 -3.79 -5.47
CA CYS A 250 14.76 -4.58 -4.48
C CYS A 250 14.19 -5.85 -5.12
N GLU A 251 13.73 -6.81 -4.32
CA GLU A 251 13.02 -8.00 -4.82
C GLU A 251 11.64 -7.62 -5.37
N SER A 252 11.56 -7.46 -6.66
CA SER A 252 10.37 -6.95 -7.31
C SER A 252 10.08 -7.63 -8.64
N LYS A 253 8.81 -7.73 -8.99
CA LYS A 253 8.35 -8.26 -10.28
C LYS A 253 8.35 -7.16 -11.32
N SER A 254 9.03 -7.37 -12.46
CA SER A 254 9.03 -6.43 -13.59
C SER A 254 7.61 -6.10 -14.03
N PHE A 255 7.33 -4.81 -14.18
CA PHE A 255 6.05 -4.31 -14.66
C PHE A 255 6.20 -3.68 -16.06
N LYS A 256 7.13 -2.75 -16.23
CA LYS A 256 7.33 -2.02 -17.48
C LYS A 256 8.76 -1.52 -17.66
N VAL A 257 9.20 -1.47 -18.90
CA VAL A 257 10.44 -0.79 -19.30
C VAL A 257 10.10 0.26 -20.35
N ALA A 258 10.54 1.51 -20.13
CA ALA A 258 10.44 2.60 -21.09
C ALA A 258 11.83 3.08 -21.46
N ARG A 259 12.09 3.28 -22.75
CA ARG A 259 13.39 3.72 -23.28
C ARG A 259 13.24 5.07 -23.97
N ASN A 260 14.36 5.77 -24.12
CA ASN A 260 14.43 7.09 -24.77
C ASN A 260 13.44 8.07 -24.12
N ILE A 261 13.49 8.18 -22.81
CA ILE A 261 12.55 8.98 -22.02
C ILE A 261 12.82 10.48 -22.19
N SER A 262 11.74 11.25 -22.15
CA SER A 262 11.80 12.72 -22.15
C SER A 262 11.80 13.26 -20.72
N ALA A 263 12.26 14.51 -20.53
CA ALA A 263 12.18 15.19 -19.24
C ALA A 263 10.73 15.28 -18.75
N ARG A 264 9.79 15.57 -19.66
CA ARG A 264 8.34 15.55 -19.40
C ARG A 264 7.71 14.48 -20.28
N ASP A 265 7.31 13.41 -19.63
CA ASP A 265 6.70 12.24 -20.23
C ASP A 265 5.51 11.79 -19.36
N ARG A 266 4.82 10.70 -19.74
CA ARG A 266 3.73 10.14 -18.95
C ARG A 266 4.06 8.69 -18.60
N PHE A 267 4.61 8.51 -17.40
CA PHE A 267 4.76 7.19 -16.79
C PHE A 267 3.62 6.95 -15.84
N TRP A 268 2.83 5.92 -16.10
CA TRP A 268 1.70 5.59 -15.26
C TRP A 268 2.18 4.78 -14.04
N ILE A 269 2.13 5.42 -12.87
CA ILE A 269 2.41 4.78 -11.59
C ILE A 269 1.10 4.74 -10.83
N LYS A 270 0.60 3.53 -10.56
CA LYS A 270 -0.67 3.31 -9.86
C LYS A 270 -1.82 4.19 -10.43
N GLY A 271 -1.96 4.20 -11.75
CA GLY A 271 -3.00 4.95 -12.44
C GLY A 271 -2.78 6.45 -12.59
N GLN A 272 -1.65 7.00 -12.17
CA GLN A 272 -1.35 8.42 -12.29
C GLN A 272 -0.12 8.71 -13.15
N PRO A 273 -0.12 9.78 -13.96
CA PRO A 273 0.99 10.13 -14.82
C PRO A 273 2.10 10.83 -14.03
N TYR A 274 3.34 10.40 -14.31
CA TYR A 274 4.56 11.02 -13.82
C TYR A 274 5.51 11.29 -14.95
N SER A 275 6.38 12.27 -14.78
CA SER A 275 7.52 12.50 -15.65
C SER A 275 8.84 12.29 -14.91
N LEU A 276 9.94 12.22 -15.65
CA LEU A 276 11.29 12.12 -15.08
C LEU A 276 11.60 13.27 -14.10
N ILE A 277 11.17 14.49 -14.44
CA ILE A 277 11.35 15.67 -13.58
C ILE A 277 10.66 15.47 -12.22
N ASP A 278 9.43 14.94 -12.21
CA ASP A 278 8.68 14.69 -10.99
C ASP A 278 9.33 13.60 -10.15
N MET A 279 9.79 12.52 -10.80
CA MET A 279 10.46 11.40 -10.12
C MET A 279 11.74 11.83 -9.40
N LEU A 280 12.46 12.81 -9.96
CA LEU A 280 13.69 13.35 -9.39
C LEU A 280 13.48 14.67 -8.63
N ASN A 281 12.22 14.99 -8.29
CA ASN A 281 11.86 16.17 -7.53
C ASN A 281 12.40 17.49 -8.11
N MET A 282 12.35 17.65 -9.44
CA MET A 282 12.87 18.81 -10.17
C MET A 282 14.37 19.10 -9.94
N ASP A 283 15.11 18.12 -9.40
CA ASP A 283 16.56 18.26 -9.25
C ASP A 283 17.23 18.34 -10.63
N PRO A 284 18.10 19.32 -10.90
CA PRO A 284 18.74 19.48 -12.21
C PRO A 284 19.46 18.23 -12.75
N LEU A 285 19.80 17.30 -11.89
CA LEU A 285 20.37 16.01 -12.30
C LEU A 285 19.45 15.21 -13.23
N TYR A 286 18.15 15.51 -13.31
CA TYR A 286 17.22 14.85 -14.23
C TYR A 286 17.69 14.94 -15.69
N GLU A 287 18.38 16.03 -16.07
CA GLU A 287 18.88 16.25 -17.43
C GLU A 287 19.83 15.14 -17.89
N GLN A 288 20.58 14.54 -16.97
CA GLN A 288 21.50 13.44 -17.27
C GLN A 288 20.80 12.12 -17.61
N PHE A 289 19.53 12.00 -17.28
CA PHE A 289 18.71 10.80 -17.51
C PHE A 289 17.77 10.95 -18.72
N VAL A 290 17.72 12.13 -19.33
CA VAL A 290 16.94 12.34 -20.57
C VAL A 290 17.54 11.48 -21.68
N GLY A 291 16.69 10.78 -22.43
CA GLY A 291 17.10 9.78 -23.43
C GLY A 291 17.45 8.41 -22.85
N GLY A 292 17.45 8.28 -21.52
CA GLY A 292 17.75 7.05 -20.81
C GLY A 292 16.60 6.04 -20.78
N THR A 293 16.62 5.17 -19.77
CA THR A 293 15.64 4.08 -19.58
C THR A 293 15.03 4.15 -18.17
N ILE A 294 13.73 3.99 -18.08
CA ILE A 294 13.02 3.73 -16.81
C ILE A 294 12.60 2.28 -16.74
N TYR A 295 12.94 1.63 -15.65
CA TYR A 295 12.47 0.32 -15.26
C TYR A 295 11.48 0.46 -14.11
N GLN A 296 10.27 -0.09 -14.29
CA GLN A 296 9.24 -0.16 -13.25
C GLN A 296 9.08 -1.61 -12.80
N ALA A 297 9.02 -1.81 -11.50
CA ALA A 297 8.78 -3.10 -10.89
C ALA A 297 7.84 -2.97 -9.68
N PHE A 298 7.16 -4.06 -9.35
CA PHE A 298 6.21 -4.15 -8.25
C PHE A 298 6.81 -4.96 -7.11
N LEU A 299 6.80 -4.38 -5.90
CA LEU A 299 7.20 -5.02 -4.67
C LEU A 299 5.96 -5.45 -3.87
N SER A 300 5.80 -6.76 -3.63
CA SER A 300 4.68 -7.30 -2.84
C SER A 300 4.89 -7.07 -1.34
N ALA A 301 3.79 -6.96 -0.58
CA ALA A 301 3.83 -6.85 0.89
C ALA A 301 4.53 -8.03 1.59
N LEU A 302 4.55 -9.22 0.96
CA LEU A 302 5.26 -10.40 1.50
C LEU A 302 6.75 -10.46 1.12
N SER A 303 7.17 -9.64 0.17
CA SER A 303 8.54 -9.64 -0.35
C SER A 303 9.54 -9.08 0.65
N TYR A 304 10.80 -9.07 0.26
CA TYR A 304 11.90 -8.49 1.04
C TYR A 304 11.88 -6.96 0.92
N HIS A 305 11.61 -6.26 2.01
CA HIS A 305 11.42 -4.80 2.05
C HIS A 305 12.71 -4.02 2.35
N ARG A 306 13.81 -4.44 1.73
CA ARG A 306 15.07 -3.68 1.72
C ARG A 306 15.49 -3.39 0.30
N TRP A 307 16.20 -2.31 0.10
CA TRP A 307 16.77 -1.93 -1.18
C TRP A 307 18.29 -1.78 -1.09
N HIS A 308 18.95 -1.86 -2.22
CA HIS A 308 20.39 -1.70 -2.36
C HIS A 308 20.72 -0.95 -3.65
N ALA A 309 21.98 -0.49 -3.78
CA ALA A 309 22.42 0.18 -4.99
C ALA A 309 22.35 -0.78 -6.20
N PRO A 310 21.66 -0.41 -7.29
CA PRO A 310 21.53 -1.25 -8.48
C PRO A 310 22.80 -1.28 -9.34
N VAL A 311 23.74 -0.36 -9.10
CA VAL A 311 24.99 -0.17 -9.84
C VAL A 311 26.12 0.19 -8.87
N SER A 312 27.35 -0.07 -9.27
CA SER A 312 28.55 0.44 -8.58
C SER A 312 28.66 1.95 -8.78
N GLY A 313 29.10 2.68 -7.75
CA GLY A 313 29.28 4.12 -7.88
C GLY A 313 29.58 4.83 -6.57
N LYS A 314 29.77 6.15 -6.68
CA LYS A 314 29.94 7.04 -5.53
C LYS A 314 28.64 7.82 -5.29
N VAL A 315 28.16 7.81 -4.04
CA VAL A 315 27.03 8.66 -3.65
C VAL A 315 27.47 10.13 -3.71
N VAL A 316 26.89 10.90 -4.62
CA VAL A 316 27.18 12.32 -4.76
C VAL A 316 26.15 13.21 -4.10
N LYS A 317 24.91 12.69 -3.92
CA LYS A 317 23.80 13.41 -3.31
C LYS A 317 22.83 12.44 -2.65
N ALA A 318 22.37 12.75 -1.44
CA ALA A 318 21.32 12.05 -0.75
C ALA A 318 20.53 13.04 0.10
N TYR A 319 19.20 13.03 -0.03
CA TYR A 319 18.31 13.88 0.76
C TYR A 319 16.91 13.27 0.81
N VAL A 320 16.13 13.67 1.80
CA VAL A 320 14.72 13.34 1.91
C VAL A 320 13.89 14.52 1.44
N LYS A 321 12.90 14.26 0.60
CA LYS A 321 11.91 15.24 0.17
C LYS A 321 10.53 14.79 0.58
N ASP A 322 9.83 15.65 1.30
CA ASP A 322 8.43 15.43 1.63
C ASP A 322 7.56 15.52 0.36
N GLY A 323 6.63 14.59 0.23
CA GLY A 323 5.68 14.53 -0.89
C GLY A 323 4.23 14.47 -0.40
N THR A 324 3.38 13.87 -1.21
CA THR A 324 2.01 13.52 -0.84
C THR A 324 1.96 12.04 -0.41
N TYR A 325 1.36 11.74 0.75
CA TYR A 325 1.37 10.39 1.31
C TYR A 325 0.25 9.52 0.78
N PHE A 326 -0.92 10.13 0.54
CA PHE A 326 -2.11 9.45 0.06
C PHE A 326 -2.72 10.26 -1.08
N SER A 327 -2.90 9.65 -2.23
CA SER A 327 -3.76 10.18 -3.27
C SER A 327 -4.12 9.05 -4.23
N GLU A 328 -5.28 9.17 -4.86
CA GLU A 328 -5.68 8.25 -5.92
C GLU A 328 -6.31 9.02 -7.08
N PRO A 329 -6.42 8.43 -8.28
CA PRO A 329 -7.14 9.07 -9.38
C PRO A 329 -8.61 9.22 -9.03
N LEU A 330 -9.23 10.26 -9.60
CA LEU A 330 -10.67 10.46 -9.52
C LEU A 330 -11.43 9.22 -10.04
N PHE A 331 -12.64 9.00 -9.54
CA PHE A 331 -13.52 7.89 -9.93
C PHE A 331 -13.93 7.85 -11.41
N GLU A 332 -13.34 8.61 -12.25
CA GLU A 332 -13.64 8.55 -13.67
C GLU A 332 -13.30 7.17 -14.23
N GLY A 333 -14.31 6.40 -14.48
CA GLY A 333 -14.19 5.17 -15.20
C GLY A 333 -13.87 3.94 -14.37
N VAL A 334 -14.57 3.62 -13.26
CA VAL A 334 -14.49 2.29 -12.63
C VAL A 334 -14.92 1.26 -13.65
N GLY A 335 -13.98 0.44 -14.14
CA GLY A 335 -14.23 -0.57 -15.14
C GLY A 335 -15.34 -1.53 -14.66
N ASP A 336 -16.34 -1.72 -15.47
CA ASP A 336 -17.21 -2.89 -15.33
C ASP A 336 -16.29 -4.11 -15.22
N PRO A 337 -16.30 -4.84 -14.09
CA PRO A 337 -15.50 -6.06 -13.92
C PRO A 337 -15.78 -7.09 -15.03
N SER A 338 -16.92 -6.98 -15.73
CA SER A 338 -17.27 -7.86 -16.86
C SER A 338 -16.56 -7.52 -18.16
N GLY A 339 -15.92 -6.35 -18.24
CA GLY A 339 -15.33 -5.86 -19.48
C GLY A 339 -16.36 -5.59 -20.60
N LYS A 340 -17.67 -5.66 -20.29
CA LYS A 340 -18.73 -5.54 -21.29
C LYS A 340 -19.21 -4.11 -21.49
N HIS A 341 -19.06 -3.26 -20.48
CA HIS A 341 -19.51 -1.87 -20.55
C HIS A 341 -18.47 -0.95 -19.94
N GLY A 342 -17.72 -0.23 -20.75
CA GLY A 342 -16.77 0.79 -20.31
C GLY A 342 -17.44 2.10 -19.82
N ILE A 343 -18.77 2.08 -19.63
CA ILE A 343 -19.57 3.24 -19.24
C ILE A 343 -20.65 2.73 -18.29
N ASP A 344 -20.84 3.37 -17.15
CA ASP A 344 -21.96 3.04 -16.28
C ASP A 344 -23.31 3.40 -16.94
N GLU A 345 -24.42 2.91 -16.40
CA GLU A 345 -25.76 3.16 -16.93
C GLU A 345 -26.13 4.66 -17.00
N GLY A 346 -25.37 5.55 -16.35
CA GLY A 346 -25.51 6.98 -16.39
C GLY A 346 -24.64 7.69 -17.42
N GLY A 347 -23.89 6.97 -18.24
CA GLY A 347 -22.98 7.54 -19.23
C GLY A 347 -21.68 8.07 -18.68
N GLU A 348 -21.38 7.84 -17.39
CA GLU A 348 -20.11 8.19 -16.77
C GLU A 348 -19.10 7.09 -17.05
N LYS A 349 -17.88 7.49 -17.41
CA LYS A 349 -16.77 6.56 -17.56
C LYS A 349 -16.50 5.91 -16.21
N THR A 350 -16.49 4.60 -16.20
CA THR A 350 -16.19 3.81 -15.01
C THR A 350 -14.70 3.86 -14.73
N GLY A 351 -14.25 4.56 -13.69
CA GLY A 351 -12.85 4.73 -13.30
C GLY A 351 -12.37 3.74 -12.28
N GLN A 352 -11.13 3.79 -11.98
CA GLN A 352 -10.53 2.97 -10.96
C GLN A 352 -10.80 3.57 -9.58
N GLY A 353 -11.75 3.03 -8.83
CA GLY A 353 -12.01 3.42 -7.46
C GLY A 353 -11.29 2.55 -6.43
N TYR A 354 -10.22 1.83 -6.78
CA TYR A 354 -9.59 0.92 -5.84
C TYR A 354 -8.12 1.19 -5.64
N LEU A 355 -7.77 1.52 -4.41
CA LEU A 355 -6.43 1.44 -3.78
C LEU A 355 -5.28 1.67 -4.76
N THR A 356 -5.28 2.77 -5.44
CA THR A 356 -4.13 3.27 -6.14
C THR A 356 -3.33 4.17 -5.21
N VAL A 357 -2.64 3.55 -4.28
CA VAL A 357 -1.82 4.26 -3.30
C VAL A 357 -0.63 4.92 -3.98
N ARG A 358 -0.48 6.19 -3.75
CA ARG A 358 0.79 6.87 -3.86
C ARG A 358 1.45 6.93 -2.49
N ASN A 359 2.44 6.08 -2.27
CA ASN A 359 3.46 6.34 -1.27
C ASN A 359 4.64 6.99 -1.98
N TYR A 360 4.93 8.21 -1.65
CA TYR A 360 6.14 8.90 -2.04
C TYR A 360 7.18 8.81 -0.94
#